data_7277cf5b0c4326cb0f589617ebb2ba69
#
_entry.id   7277cf5b0c4326cb0f589617ebb2ba69
#
_cell.length_a   1.000
_cell.length_b   1.000
_cell.length_c   1.000
_cell.angle_alpha   90.00
_cell.angle_beta   90.00
_cell.angle_gamma   90.00
#
_symmetry.space_group_name_H-M   'P 1'
#
loop_
_entity.id
_entity.type
_entity.pdbx_description
1 polymer ?
#
loop_
_entity_poly.entity_id
_entity_poly.type
_entity_poly.pdbx_seq_one_letter_code
_entity_poly.pdbx_strand_id
1 'polypeptide(L)'
;MVLISLSGVSAQEIARVEYKEFDSPLFPFKRPVLIYTPEAYDSGTENDFDVIYVFDSQARANFDIVQSLLHYAIQQPHNDRGYIIVGVASPTHWEIDYQRNNDFLPVPQHWKIESPYYGSVDKFKKFMKEELMPYINSNYRTSGHTAGIGHSLGASFVIDAMTDDDMFDDIIAISPNMVWDDEYYANMIKDFDFAGSRPRFIALVMGNEGLETDTMYQFPKKWRDSWNNTKAFLDSITIPDHITLEVLDFPDYDHSRIVLQSHLNALKDYANYRYTPVFMDDKFYPVHIVLAGSTVDGDVYITGNQPALGDWNPEGVKMKVLNDTTRVIDLNLRLPAEFKFTKGSWDYQYFIENGDPGNQRITSPQKAVKHYKTQ
;
A
#
# COMPACT_ATOMS: atom_id res chain seq x y z
N MET A 1 41.70 14.86 34.98
CA MET A 1 40.37 15.29 34.52
C MET A 1 40.24 14.83 33.06
N VAL A 2 39.65 13.68 32.84
CA VAL A 2 39.48 13.11 31.50
C VAL A 2 38.18 13.69 30.94
N LEU A 3 38.28 14.54 29.92
CA LEU A 3 37.15 14.99 29.14
C LEU A 3 36.69 13.83 28.25
N ILE A 4 35.63 13.16 28.64
CA ILE A 4 34.91 12.26 27.76
C ILE A 4 34.12 13.18 26.80
N SER A 5 34.57 13.27 25.55
CA SER A 5 33.76 13.84 24.48
C SER A 5 32.55 12.91 24.27
N LEU A 6 31.40 13.36 24.67
CA LEU A 6 30.13 12.77 24.21
C LEU A 6 30.06 13.01 22.71
N SER A 7 30.50 12.01 21.93
CA SER A 7 30.12 11.91 20.52
C SER A 7 28.59 11.95 20.50
N GLY A 8 28.02 12.92 19.77
CA GLY A 8 26.60 13.13 19.69
C GLY A 8 25.91 11.81 19.33
N VAL A 9 25.03 11.37 20.19
CA VAL A 9 24.01 10.38 19.84
C VAL A 9 23.18 11.06 18.77
N SER A 10 23.29 10.61 17.52
CA SER A 10 22.34 11.05 16.50
C SER A 10 20.95 10.74 17.04
N ALA A 11 20.07 11.72 17.06
CA ALA A 11 18.68 11.47 17.44
C ALA A 11 18.18 10.33 16.55
N GLN A 12 17.76 9.23 17.15
CA GLN A 12 17.18 8.10 16.43
C GLN A 12 15.99 8.66 15.67
N GLU A 13 15.98 8.51 14.37
CA GLU A 13 14.85 8.95 13.55
C GLU A 13 13.62 8.16 13.99
N ILE A 14 12.53 8.87 14.20
CA ILE A 14 11.27 8.29 14.69
C ILE A 14 10.24 8.42 13.58
N ALA A 15 9.55 7.34 13.31
CA ALA A 15 8.39 7.35 12.41
C ALA A 15 7.41 8.45 12.81
N ARG A 16 6.84 9.15 11.83
CA ARG A 16 5.99 10.33 12.06
C ARG A 16 4.56 10.10 11.59
N VAL A 17 3.63 10.68 12.33
CA VAL A 17 2.25 10.84 11.90
C VAL A 17 1.91 12.32 11.89
N GLU A 18 1.65 12.85 10.71
CA GLU A 18 1.16 14.22 10.52
C GLU A 18 -0.36 14.23 10.47
N TYR A 19 -0.97 15.28 11.05
CA TYR A 19 -2.39 15.60 10.87
C TYR A 19 -2.50 16.78 9.91
N LYS A 20 -3.37 16.65 8.91
CA LYS A 20 -3.69 17.71 7.96
C LYS A 20 -5.19 17.85 7.78
N GLU A 21 -5.63 19.06 7.49
CA GLU A 21 -6.99 19.36 7.05
C GLU A 21 -6.97 19.88 5.62
N PHE A 22 -7.67 19.21 4.75
CA PHE A 22 -7.85 19.62 3.36
C PHE A 22 -9.09 20.49 3.24
N ASP A 23 -8.91 21.71 2.74
CA ASP A 23 -9.98 22.67 2.44
C ASP A 23 -10.36 22.54 0.96
N SER A 24 -11.23 21.57 0.68
CA SER A 24 -11.66 21.24 -0.68
C SER A 24 -12.96 21.98 -1.04
N PRO A 25 -13.05 22.59 -2.21
CA PRO A 25 -14.30 23.22 -2.68
C PRO A 25 -15.43 22.20 -2.94
N LEU A 26 -15.13 20.91 -2.93
CA LEU A 26 -16.11 19.85 -3.11
C LEU A 26 -16.97 19.62 -1.86
N PHE A 27 -16.49 20.04 -0.70
CA PHE A 27 -17.15 19.82 0.59
C PHE A 27 -17.31 21.12 1.37
N PRO A 28 -18.39 21.28 2.14
CA PRO A 28 -18.60 22.45 2.99
C PRO A 28 -17.85 22.38 4.33
N PHE A 29 -16.91 21.46 4.46
CA PHE A 29 -16.10 21.24 5.65
C PHE A 29 -14.68 20.83 5.25
N LYS A 30 -13.73 21.03 6.17
CA LYS A 30 -12.36 20.56 5.98
C LYS A 30 -12.27 19.07 6.27
N ARG A 31 -11.57 18.33 5.41
CA ARG A 31 -11.40 16.91 5.56
C ARG A 31 -10.12 16.56 6.31
N PRO A 32 -10.22 15.89 7.45
CA PRO A 32 -9.05 15.42 8.19
C PRO A 32 -8.35 14.29 7.45
N VAL A 33 -7.02 14.35 7.42
CA VAL A 33 -6.14 13.32 6.87
C VAL A 33 -4.97 13.10 7.80
N LEU A 34 -4.64 11.84 8.05
CA LEU A 34 -3.45 11.40 8.78
C LEU A 34 -2.42 10.90 7.78
N ILE A 35 -1.15 11.28 7.93
CA ILE A 35 -0.09 10.84 7.02
C ILE A 35 1.05 10.29 7.86
N TYR A 36 1.29 8.98 7.75
CA TYR A 36 2.41 8.30 8.36
C TYR A 36 3.55 8.19 7.36
N THR A 37 4.75 8.51 7.80
CA THR A 37 6.01 8.21 7.11
C THR A 37 6.87 7.31 8.00
N PRO A 38 7.50 6.25 7.43
CA PRO A 38 8.34 5.34 8.21
C PRO A 38 9.66 6.00 8.63
N GLU A 39 10.38 5.39 9.57
CA GLU A 39 11.68 5.88 10.04
C GLU A 39 12.68 6.09 8.89
N ALA A 40 12.72 5.17 7.93
CA ALA A 40 13.59 5.26 6.77
C ALA A 40 13.24 6.42 5.82
N TYR A 41 12.10 7.09 6.00
CA TYR A 41 11.69 8.19 5.12
C TYR A 41 12.64 9.39 5.19
N ASP A 42 13.06 9.80 6.39
CA ASP A 42 13.94 10.96 6.59
C ASP A 42 15.42 10.64 6.39
N SER A 43 15.77 9.39 6.14
CA SER A 43 17.16 8.93 5.99
C SER A 43 17.90 9.48 4.76
N GLY A 44 17.25 10.28 3.93
CA GLY A 44 17.86 10.86 2.73
C GLY A 44 18.13 9.84 1.62
N THR A 45 17.49 8.68 1.67
CA THR A 45 17.63 7.64 0.65
C THR A 45 16.95 8.02 -0.66
N GLU A 46 17.37 7.42 -1.75
CA GLU A 46 16.71 7.51 -3.05
C GLU A 46 15.47 6.58 -3.15
N ASN A 47 15.10 5.92 -2.07
CA ASN A 47 13.97 5.00 -2.04
C ASN A 47 12.65 5.75 -2.10
N ASP A 48 11.73 5.22 -2.90
CA ASP A 48 10.34 5.66 -2.98
C ASP A 48 9.45 4.63 -2.26
N PHE A 49 8.30 5.07 -1.78
CA PHE A 49 7.41 4.31 -0.90
C PHE A 49 6.06 4.07 -1.54
N ASP A 50 5.52 2.86 -1.39
CA ASP A 50 4.15 2.57 -1.76
C ASP A 50 3.20 3.32 -0.83
N VAL A 51 2.04 3.75 -1.35
CA VAL A 51 1.07 4.53 -0.58
C VAL A 51 -0.16 3.69 -0.27
N ILE A 52 -0.50 3.58 1.00
CA ILE A 52 -1.68 2.86 1.46
C ILE A 52 -2.71 3.85 2.00
N TYR A 53 -3.89 3.88 1.37
CA TYR A 53 -5.02 4.70 1.81
C TYR A 53 -5.95 3.90 2.71
N VAL A 54 -6.15 4.38 3.94
CA VAL A 54 -6.99 3.74 4.95
C VAL A 54 -8.23 4.59 5.17
N PHE A 55 -9.39 4.04 4.83
CA PHE A 55 -10.66 4.74 4.97
C PHE A 55 -11.26 4.62 6.36
N ASP A 56 -12.25 5.48 6.67
CA ASP A 56 -12.86 5.59 8.00
C ASP A 56 -11.87 5.96 9.13
N SER A 57 -10.83 6.71 8.82
CA SER A 57 -9.79 7.10 9.79
C SER A 57 -10.22 8.18 10.79
N GLN A 58 -11.49 8.65 10.75
CA GLN A 58 -12.11 9.38 11.88
C GLN A 58 -12.19 8.48 13.13
N ALA A 59 -12.34 7.17 12.94
CA ALA A 59 -12.04 6.18 13.97
C ALA A 59 -10.54 5.87 13.93
N ARG A 60 -9.75 6.63 14.70
CA ARG A 60 -8.28 6.58 14.68
C ARG A 60 -7.72 5.15 14.74
N ALA A 61 -8.42 4.23 15.42
CA ALA A 61 -8.01 2.83 15.53
C ALA A 61 -7.89 2.12 14.16
N ASN A 62 -8.68 2.51 13.15
CA ASN A 62 -8.59 1.93 11.81
C ASN A 62 -7.24 2.26 11.14
N PHE A 63 -6.78 3.49 11.33
CA PHE A 63 -5.45 3.90 10.85
C PHE A 63 -4.32 3.27 11.67
N ASP A 64 -4.43 3.33 13.01
CA ASP A 64 -3.36 2.89 13.91
C ASP A 64 -3.08 1.39 13.80
N ILE A 65 -4.09 0.55 13.56
CA ILE A 65 -3.90 -0.89 13.38
C ILE A 65 -3.12 -1.18 12.09
N VAL A 66 -3.47 -0.55 10.98
CA VAL A 66 -2.78 -0.73 9.70
C VAL A 66 -1.34 -0.23 9.82
N GLN A 67 -1.15 0.96 10.36
CA GLN A 67 0.17 1.55 10.57
C GLN A 67 1.05 0.66 11.45
N SER A 68 0.53 0.18 12.59
CA SER A 68 1.32 -0.63 13.52
C SER A 68 1.69 -2.00 12.95
N LEU A 69 0.77 -2.66 12.25
CA LEU A 69 1.02 -3.98 11.66
C LEU A 69 2.03 -3.89 10.50
N LEU A 70 1.90 -2.91 9.63
CA LEU A 70 2.84 -2.72 8.53
C LEU A 70 4.22 -2.25 9.03
N HIS A 71 4.26 -1.35 10.01
CA HIS A 71 5.52 -0.96 10.65
C HIS A 71 6.24 -2.17 11.27
N TYR A 72 5.48 -3.05 11.97
CA TYR A 72 6.04 -4.29 12.49
C TYR A 72 6.50 -5.23 11.37
N ALA A 73 5.74 -5.35 10.30
CA ALA A 73 6.08 -6.23 9.16
C ALA A 73 7.38 -5.83 8.46
N ILE A 74 7.66 -4.52 8.33
CA ILE A 74 8.91 -4.04 7.69
C ILE A 74 10.15 -4.27 8.56
N GLN A 75 9.99 -4.47 9.87
CA GLN A 75 11.11 -4.79 10.77
C GLN A 75 11.51 -6.27 10.73
N GLN A 76 10.76 -7.10 10.01
CA GLN A 76 11.11 -8.51 9.86
C GLN A 76 12.22 -8.66 8.81
N PRO A 77 13.20 -9.58 9.01
CA PRO A 77 14.18 -9.89 7.99
C PRO A 77 13.46 -10.25 6.68
N HIS A 78 13.80 -9.59 5.60
CA HIS A 78 13.23 -9.75 4.26
C HIS A 78 11.99 -8.92 3.89
N ASN A 79 11.49 -8.04 4.77
CA ASN A 79 10.39 -7.13 4.42
C ASN A 79 10.81 -5.67 4.65
N ASP A 80 11.69 -5.19 3.82
CA ASP A 80 12.34 -3.86 3.95
C ASP A 80 11.53 -2.74 3.29
N ARG A 81 10.30 -3.02 2.86
CA ARG A 81 9.45 -2.02 2.21
C ARG A 81 8.79 -1.13 3.25
N GLY A 82 9.23 0.12 3.28
CA GLY A 82 8.48 1.16 3.97
C GLY A 82 7.20 1.52 3.20
N TYR A 83 6.19 1.93 3.93
CA TYR A 83 4.93 2.42 3.36
C TYR A 83 4.64 3.82 3.88
N ILE A 84 4.15 4.69 2.99
CA ILE A 84 3.42 5.89 3.40
C ILE A 84 1.97 5.46 3.62
N ILE A 85 1.41 5.76 4.79
CA ILE A 85 0.02 5.40 5.10
C ILE A 85 -0.79 6.67 5.25
N VAL A 86 -1.85 6.78 4.47
CA VAL A 86 -2.72 7.95 4.41
C VAL A 86 -4.10 7.58 4.94
N GLY A 87 -4.38 8.00 6.16
CA GLY A 87 -5.69 7.81 6.80
C GLY A 87 -6.66 8.89 6.36
N VAL A 88 -7.72 8.53 5.65
CA VAL A 88 -8.73 9.46 5.16
C VAL A 88 -9.95 9.38 6.05
N ALA A 89 -10.29 10.50 6.69
CA ALA A 89 -11.47 10.57 7.53
C ALA A 89 -12.73 10.88 6.71
N SER A 90 -13.84 10.22 7.07
CA SER A 90 -15.18 10.46 6.56
C SER A 90 -16.07 10.95 7.71
N PRO A 91 -16.02 12.25 8.03
CA PRO A 91 -16.67 12.80 9.22
C PRO A 91 -18.20 12.78 9.10
N THR A 92 -18.87 12.85 10.22
CA THR A 92 -20.31 13.06 10.29
C THR A 92 -20.59 14.50 10.70
N HIS A 93 -21.39 15.19 9.92
CA HIS A 93 -21.85 16.57 10.14
C HIS A 93 -23.38 16.62 10.06
N TRP A 94 -24.02 16.41 11.21
CA TRP A 94 -25.49 16.36 11.29
C TRP A 94 -26.18 17.66 10.89
N GLU A 95 -25.51 18.79 11.12
CA GLU A 95 -26.02 20.12 10.81
C GLU A 95 -26.14 20.44 9.32
N ILE A 96 -25.50 19.63 8.47
CA ILE A 96 -25.54 19.75 7.01
C ILE A 96 -25.93 18.44 6.32
N ASP A 97 -26.53 17.52 7.08
CA ASP A 97 -26.97 16.22 6.58
C ASP A 97 -25.86 15.42 5.87
N TYR A 98 -24.66 15.40 6.43
CA TYR A 98 -23.52 14.70 5.87
C TYR A 98 -23.02 13.58 6.80
N GLN A 99 -22.82 12.40 6.24
CA GLN A 99 -22.27 11.22 6.93
C GLN A 99 -21.28 10.48 6.02
N ARG A 100 -20.52 9.54 6.59
CA ARG A 100 -19.60 8.66 5.85
C ARG A 100 -20.28 7.93 4.68
N ASN A 101 -21.56 7.68 4.76
CA ASN A 101 -22.33 7.05 3.67
C ASN A 101 -22.32 7.91 2.39
N ASN A 102 -22.28 9.24 2.52
CA ASN A 102 -22.15 10.14 1.37
C ASN A 102 -20.83 9.92 0.62
N ASP A 103 -19.73 9.69 1.36
CA ASP A 103 -18.44 9.44 0.76
C ASP A 103 -18.37 8.09 0.02
N PHE A 104 -19.04 7.07 0.54
CA PHE A 104 -18.79 5.70 0.12
C PHE A 104 -19.88 5.05 -0.72
N LEU A 105 -21.06 5.66 -0.82
CA LEU A 105 -22.18 5.06 -1.51
C LEU A 105 -22.66 5.93 -2.67
N PRO A 106 -22.95 5.32 -3.84
CA PRO A 106 -23.61 5.98 -4.93
C PRO A 106 -25.10 6.24 -4.62
N VAL A 107 -25.74 7.06 -5.41
CA VAL A 107 -27.21 7.15 -5.42
C VAL A 107 -27.78 5.80 -5.83
N PRO A 108 -28.64 5.15 -5.00
CA PRO A 108 -29.23 3.89 -5.38
C PRO A 108 -30.14 4.06 -6.61
N GLN A 109 -30.06 3.13 -7.56
CA GLN A 109 -30.84 3.14 -8.79
C GLN A 109 -32.10 2.25 -8.68
N HIS A 110 -32.00 1.18 -7.90
CA HIS A 110 -33.05 0.17 -7.74
C HIS A 110 -33.85 0.36 -6.44
N TRP A 111 -33.20 0.84 -5.39
CA TRP A 111 -33.85 1.08 -4.12
C TRP A 111 -34.45 2.48 -4.07
N LYS A 112 -35.71 2.58 -3.72
CA LYS A 112 -36.38 3.87 -3.49
C LYS A 112 -36.09 4.33 -2.05
N ILE A 113 -34.90 4.88 -1.84
CA ILE A 113 -34.49 5.42 -0.55
C ILE A 113 -34.40 6.94 -0.71
N GLU A 114 -35.27 7.66 0.00
CA GLU A 114 -35.18 9.11 0.13
C GLU A 114 -34.35 9.43 1.39
N SER A 115 -33.10 9.79 1.19
CA SER A 115 -32.20 10.17 2.29
C SER A 115 -31.11 11.09 1.76
N PRO A 116 -30.73 12.13 2.52
CA PRO A 116 -29.61 13.00 2.17
C PRO A 116 -28.24 12.31 2.32
N TYR A 117 -28.21 11.12 2.92
CA TYR A 117 -26.98 10.44 3.35
C TYR A 117 -26.36 9.51 2.31
N TYR A 118 -26.65 9.69 1.04
CA TYR A 118 -26.10 8.90 -0.07
C TYR A 118 -25.72 9.78 -1.25
N GLY A 119 -24.95 9.22 -2.19
CA GLY A 119 -24.84 9.78 -3.52
C GLY A 119 -23.79 10.88 -3.71
N SER A 120 -22.77 10.91 -2.85
CA SER A 120 -21.64 11.81 -3.06
C SER A 120 -20.33 11.07 -3.33
N VAL A 121 -20.37 9.76 -3.62
CA VAL A 121 -19.17 8.95 -3.90
C VAL A 121 -18.33 9.54 -5.04
N ASP A 122 -18.96 10.05 -6.10
CA ASP A 122 -18.24 10.68 -7.21
C ASP A 122 -17.48 11.95 -6.78
N LYS A 123 -18.07 12.74 -5.85
CA LYS A 123 -17.36 13.90 -5.28
C LYS A 123 -16.16 13.44 -4.43
N PHE A 124 -16.33 12.35 -3.70
CA PHE A 124 -15.25 11.81 -2.88
C PHE A 124 -14.16 11.20 -3.75
N LYS A 125 -14.50 10.44 -4.79
CA LYS A 125 -13.54 9.95 -5.79
C LYS A 125 -12.80 11.11 -6.46
N LYS A 126 -13.51 12.18 -6.82
CA LYS A 126 -12.90 13.38 -7.40
C LYS A 126 -11.91 14.04 -6.43
N PHE A 127 -12.26 14.19 -5.16
CA PHE A 127 -11.35 14.68 -4.13
C PHE A 127 -10.08 13.80 -4.03
N MET A 128 -10.25 12.50 -4.00
CA MET A 128 -9.12 11.57 -3.98
C MET A 128 -8.22 11.76 -5.19
N LYS A 129 -8.77 11.73 -6.41
CA LYS A 129 -8.02 11.73 -7.68
C LYS A 129 -7.41 13.10 -8.02
N GLU A 130 -8.11 14.19 -7.74
CA GLU A 130 -7.71 15.52 -8.19
C GLU A 130 -7.00 16.35 -7.11
N GLU A 131 -7.18 16.02 -5.82
CA GLU A 131 -6.62 16.80 -4.72
C GLU A 131 -5.69 15.98 -3.83
N LEU A 132 -6.19 14.93 -3.16
CA LEU A 132 -5.40 14.22 -2.13
C LEU A 132 -4.26 13.41 -2.73
N MET A 133 -4.51 12.53 -3.70
CA MET A 133 -3.47 11.68 -4.30
C MET A 133 -2.39 12.51 -5.00
N PRO A 134 -2.73 13.55 -5.80
CA PRO A 134 -1.73 14.47 -6.35
C PRO A 134 -0.92 15.20 -5.28
N TYR A 135 -1.57 15.62 -4.17
CA TYR A 135 -0.86 16.24 -3.06
C TYR A 135 0.16 15.28 -2.44
N ILE A 136 -0.22 14.03 -2.17
CA ILE A 136 0.68 13.01 -1.63
C ILE A 136 1.85 12.78 -2.59
N ASN A 137 1.57 12.58 -3.88
CA ASN A 137 2.61 12.34 -4.89
C ASN A 137 3.58 13.53 -5.08
N SER A 138 3.11 14.76 -4.84
CA SER A 138 3.93 15.97 -5.01
C SER A 138 4.76 16.31 -3.77
N ASN A 139 4.34 15.90 -2.59
CA ASN A 139 4.97 16.27 -1.34
C ASN A 139 5.75 15.13 -0.67
N TYR A 140 5.53 13.89 -1.09
CA TYR A 140 6.18 12.71 -0.54
C TYR A 140 6.84 11.88 -1.64
N ARG A 141 7.87 11.12 -1.27
CA ARG A 141 8.56 10.19 -2.18
C ARG A 141 7.70 8.94 -2.36
N THR A 142 6.85 8.95 -3.35
CA THR A 142 5.95 7.85 -3.68
C THR A 142 6.47 7.02 -4.85
N SER A 143 6.25 5.71 -4.79
CA SER A 143 6.58 4.79 -5.89
C SER A 143 5.60 4.90 -7.06
N GLY A 144 4.46 5.53 -6.86
CA GLY A 144 3.32 5.51 -7.77
C GLY A 144 2.39 4.31 -7.56
N HIS A 145 2.80 3.30 -6.74
CA HIS A 145 1.95 2.17 -6.40
C HIS A 145 1.04 2.51 -5.21
N THR A 146 -0.23 2.15 -5.32
CA THR A 146 -1.26 2.53 -4.35
C THR A 146 -2.09 1.33 -3.90
N ALA A 147 -2.46 1.31 -2.63
CA ALA A 147 -3.43 0.35 -2.09
C ALA A 147 -4.56 1.06 -1.35
N GLY A 148 -5.77 0.52 -1.45
CA GLY A 148 -6.93 0.98 -0.70
C GLY A 148 -7.37 -0.05 0.34
N ILE A 149 -7.58 0.37 1.58
CA ILE A 149 -8.04 -0.49 2.67
C ILE A 149 -9.30 0.09 3.29
N GLY A 150 -10.36 -0.71 3.34
CA GLY A 150 -11.62 -0.29 3.94
C GLY A 150 -12.33 -1.41 4.69
N HIS A 151 -13.17 -1.00 5.64
CA HIS A 151 -14.09 -1.88 6.37
C HIS A 151 -15.54 -1.42 6.14
N SER A 152 -16.46 -2.37 6.00
CA SER A 152 -17.90 -2.07 5.83
C SER A 152 -18.13 -1.21 4.57
N LEU A 153 -18.71 -0.03 4.68
CA LEU A 153 -18.91 0.90 3.56
C LEU A 153 -17.59 1.39 2.95
N GLY A 154 -16.52 1.55 3.75
CA GLY A 154 -15.19 1.83 3.25
C GLY A 154 -14.64 0.69 2.37
N ALA A 155 -14.99 -0.58 2.70
CA ALA A 155 -14.66 -1.73 1.86
C ALA A 155 -15.44 -1.71 0.53
N SER A 156 -16.71 -1.32 0.56
CA SER A 156 -17.51 -1.13 -0.65
C SER A 156 -16.91 -0.05 -1.55
N PHE A 157 -16.45 1.05 -0.95
CA PHE A 157 -15.77 2.14 -1.68
C PHE A 157 -14.48 1.69 -2.36
N VAL A 158 -13.61 0.90 -1.69
CA VAL A 158 -12.36 0.47 -2.34
C VAL A 158 -12.60 -0.49 -3.49
N ILE A 159 -13.68 -1.29 -3.45
CA ILE A 159 -14.12 -2.11 -4.59
C ILE A 159 -14.53 -1.21 -5.75
N ASP A 160 -15.41 -0.24 -5.52
CA ASP A 160 -15.87 0.73 -6.52
C ASP A 160 -14.68 1.50 -7.13
N ALA A 161 -13.83 2.07 -6.29
CA ALA A 161 -12.69 2.86 -6.72
C ALA A 161 -11.64 2.05 -7.53
N MET A 162 -11.51 0.75 -7.28
CA MET A 162 -10.67 -0.13 -8.07
C MET A 162 -11.33 -0.48 -9.41
N THR A 163 -12.61 -0.87 -9.39
CA THR A 163 -13.28 -1.47 -10.56
C THR A 163 -13.73 -0.43 -11.57
N ASP A 164 -14.22 0.73 -11.11
CA ASP A 164 -14.76 1.79 -11.97
C ASP A 164 -13.70 2.82 -12.37
N ASP A 165 -12.86 3.25 -11.42
CA ASP A 165 -11.90 4.33 -11.62
C ASP A 165 -10.44 3.90 -11.76
N ASP A 166 -10.12 2.64 -11.58
CA ASP A 166 -8.75 2.11 -11.56
C ASP A 166 -7.82 2.91 -10.59
N MET A 167 -8.41 3.38 -9.48
CA MET A 167 -7.77 4.32 -8.55
C MET A 167 -6.66 3.65 -7.74
N PHE A 168 -6.85 2.36 -7.37
CA PHE A 168 -5.90 1.60 -6.59
C PHE A 168 -5.32 0.44 -7.38
N ASP A 169 -4.03 0.17 -7.19
CA ASP A 169 -3.39 -1.04 -7.71
C ASP A 169 -3.87 -2.26 -6.92
N ASP A 170 -3.95 -2.14 -5.61
CA ASP A 170 -4.30 -3.22 -4.69
C ASP A 170 -5.44 -2.81 -3.77
N ILE A 171 -6.23 -3.78 -3.30
CA ILE A 171 -7.28 -3.50 -2.31
C ILE A 171 -7.36 -4.58 -1.22
N ILE A 172 -7.75 -4.13 -0.02
CA ILE A 172 -8.19 -4.99 1.08
C ILE A 172 -9.58 -4.52 1.50
N ALA A 173 -10.61 -5.28 1.13
CA ALA A 173 -12.01 -4.99 1.39
C ALA A 173 -12.57 -5.92 2.46
N ILE A 174 -12.80 -5.38 3.68
CA ILE A 174 -13.23 -6.14 4.85
C ILE A 174 -14.73 -5.93 5.06
N SER A 175 -15.51 -6.99 5.00
CA SER A 175 -16.98 -6.98 5.19
C SER A 175 -17.72 -5.93 4.34
N PRO A 176 -17.50 -5.87 3.02
CA PRO A 176 -18.18 -4.93 2.15
C PRO A 176 -19.69 -5.16 2.12
N ASN A 177 -20.45 -4.09 1.87
CA ASN A 177 -21.90 -4.20 1.69
C ASN A 177 -22.26 -4.76 0.30
N MET A 178 -22.14 -6.07 0.14
CA MET A 178 -22.38 -6.75 -1.14
C MET A 178 -23.83 -6.65 -1.64
N VAL A 179 -24.78 -6.36 -0.75
CA VAL A 179 -26.23 -6.31 -1.09
C VAL A 179 -26.73 -4.89 -1.41
N TRP A 180 -25.85 -3.87 -1.37
CA TRP A 180 -26.25 -2.50 -1.69
C TRP A 180 -26.89 -2.44 -3.08
N ASP A 181 -28.02 -1.78 -3.15
CA ASP A 181 -28.74 -1.45 -4.40
C ASP A 181 -28.81 -2.61 -5.42
N ASP A 182 -29.37 -3.74 -4.98
CA ASP A 182 -29.50 -4.96 -5.78
C ASP A 182 -28.16 -5.60 -6.19
N GLU A 183 -27.29 -5.82 -5.19
CA GLU A 183 -25.96 -6.45 -5.33
C GLU A 183 -24.95 -5.63 -6.17
N TYR A 184 -25.04 -4.29 -6.14
CA TYR A 184 -24.21 -3.39 -6.92
C TYR A 184 -22.71 -3.76 -6.85
N TYR A 185 -22.12 -3.88 -5.62
CA TYR A 185 -20.70 -4.19 -5.48
C TYR A 185 -20.36 -5.66 -5.80
N ALA A 186 -21.28 -6.58 -5.56
CA ALA A 186 -21.09 -7.98 -5.97
C ALA A 186 -21.04 -8.10 -7.49
N ASN A 187 -21.88 -7.35 -8.20
CA ASN A 187 -21.89 -7.30 -9.66
C ASN A 187 -20.63 -6.63 -10.21
N MET A 188 -20.14 -5.56 -9.60
CA MET A 188 -18.85 -4.93 -9.98
C MET A 188 -17.69 -5.93 -9.94
N ILE A 189 -17.62 -6.80 -8.92
CA ILE A 189 -16.60 -7.83 -8.84
C ILE A 189 -16.78 -8.88 -9.94
N LYS A 190 -18.03 -9.29 -10.22
CA LYS A 190 -18.32 -10.30 -11.25
C LYS A 190 -18.03 -9.79 -12.66
N ASP A 191 -18.24 -8.50 -12.91
CA ASP A 191 -18.03 -7.84 -14.18
C ASP A 191 -16.57 -7.35 -14.39
N PHE A 192 -15.73 -7.45 -13.35
CA PHE A 192 -14.35 -6.98 -13.42
C PHE A 192 -13.52 -7.82 -14.40
N ASP A 193 -12.81 -7.15 -15.30
CA ASP A 193 -11.89 -7.79 -16.26
C ASP A 193 -10.56 -8.14 -15.61
N PHE A 194 -10.51 -9.28 -14.91
CA PHE A 194 -9.28 -9.77 -14.32
C PHE A 194 -8.17 -10.00 -15.34
N ALA A 195 -8.50 -10.42 -16.56
CA ALA A 195 -7.51 -10.77 -17.58
C ALA A 195 -6.85 -9.53 -18.19
N GLY A 196 -7.63 -8.46 -18.42
CA GLY A 196 -7.12 -7.19 -18.94
C GLY A 196 -6.55 -6.25 -17.89
N SER A 197 -6.66 -6.62 -16.60
CA SER A 197 -6.15 -5.79 -15.51
C SER A 197 -4.63 -5.86 -15.40
N ARG A 198 -4.04 -4.82 -14.80
CA ARG A 198 -2.64 -4.85 -14.35
C ARG A 198 -2.45 -5.84 -13.20
N PRO A 199 -1.20 -6.20 -12.85
CA PRO A 199 -0.92 -6.99 -11.66
C PRO A 199 -1.53 -6.37 -10.39
N ARG A 200 -2.25 -7.18 -9.58
CA ARG A 200 -2.98 -6.72 -8.39
C ARG A 200 -2.97 -7.72 -7.25
N PHE A 201 -3.04 -7.18 -6.04
CA PHE A 201 -3.48 -7.91 -4.86
C PHE A 201 -4.90 -7.50 -4.50
N ILE A 202 -5.80 -8.46 -4.41
CA ILE A 202 -7.21 -8.24 -4.06
C ILE A 202 -7.55 -9.16 -2.89
N ALA A 203 -7.81 -8.61 -1.72
CA ALA A 203 -8.35 -9.35 -0.58
C ALA A 203 -9.80 -8.97 -0.33
N LEU A 204 -10.69 -9.94 -0.41
CA LEU A 204 -12.09 -9.83 -0.05
C LEU A 204 -12.32 -10.65 1.21
N VAL A 205 -12.82 -10.04 2.26
CA VAL A 205 -12.96 -10.67 3.57
C VAL A 205 -14.40 -10.53 4.07
N MET A 206 -14.95 -11.60 4.66
CA MET A 206 -16.30 -11.59 5.25
C MET A 206 -16.29 -12.28 6.62
N GLY A 207 -17.06 -11.72 7.56
CA GLY A 207 -17.32 -12.27 8.89
C GLY A 207 -18.55 -13.18 8.94
N ASN A 208 -19.27 -13.14 10.04
CA ASN A 208 -20.49 -13.93 10.23
C ASN A 208 -21.77 -13.24 9.74
N GLU A 209 -21.67 -12.16 9.00
CA GLU A 209 -22.82 -11.40 8.51
C GLU A 209 -23.83 -12.29 7.78
N GLY A 210 -25.07 -12.25 8.23
CA GLY A 210 -26.18 -13.03 7.71
C GLY A 210 -26.16 -14.52 8.03
N LEU A 211 -25.26 -14.99 8.91
CA LEU A 211 -25.28 -16.32 9.53
C LEU A 211 -26.15 -16.31 10.80
N GLU A 212 -26.57 -17.48 11.26
CA GLU A 212 -27.28 -17.63 12.56
C GLU A 212 -26.41 -17.22 13.77
N THR A 213 -25.08 -17.24 13.60
CA THR A 213 -24.10 -16.80 14.59
C THR A 213 -23.97 -15.26 14.67
N ASP A 214 -24.54 -14.52 13.73
CA ASP A 214 -24.61 -13.05 13.76
C ASP A 214 -25.70 -12.57 14.75
N THR A 215 -25.43 -12.75 16.03
CA THR A 215 -26.36 -12.34 17.09
C THR A 215 -26.21 -10.86 17.46
N MET A 216 -25.13 -10.22 17.07
CA MET A 216 -24.81 -8.83 17.40
C MET A 216 -25.50 -7.83 16.46
N TYR A 217 -25.28 -8.01 15.16
CA TYR A 217 -25.78 -7.10 14.13
C TYR A 217 -27.05 -7.59 13.44
N GLN A 218 -27.26 -8.90 13.43
CA GLN A 218 -28.41 -9.57 12.84
C GLN A 218 -28.64 -9.15 11.37
N PHE A 219 -27.55 -9.11 10.60
CA PHE A 219 -27.63 -8.83 9.17
C PHE A 219 -28.57 -9.83 8.48
N PRO A 220 -29.38 -9.37 7.51
CA PRO A 220 -30.25 -10.27 6.76
C PRO A 220 -29.45 -11.38 6.07
N LYS A 221 -30.01 -12.60 5.99
CA LYS A 221 -29.43 -13.76 5.31
C LYS A 221 -28.92 -13.45 3.90
N LYS A 222 -29.56 -12.53 3.17
CA LYS A 222 -29.13 -12.10 1.84
C LYS A 222 -27.68 -11.58 1.76
N TRP A 223 -27.10 -11.08 2.89
CA TRP A 223 -25.70 -10.69 2.93
C TRP A 223 -24.80 -11.90 2.71
N ARG A 224 -25.08 -12.99 3.45
CA ARG A 224 -24.35 -14.25 3.31
C ARG A 224 -24.60 -14.89 1.95
N ASP A 225 -25.82 -14.84 1.46
CA ASP A 225 -26.16 -15.41 0.16
C ASP A 225 -25.42 -14.68 -0.97
N SER A 226 -25.37 -13.34 -0.95
CA SER A 226 -24.62 -12.55 -1.93
C SER A 226 -23.11 -12.82 -1.86
N TRP A 227 -22.55 -12.91 -0.65
CA TRP A 227 -21.14 -13.30 -0.45
C TRP A 227 -20.86 -14.68 -1.05
N ASN A 228 -21.65 -15.68 -0.70
CA ASN A 228 -21.47 -17.05 -1.18
C ASN A 228 -21.59 -17.13 -2.71
N ASN A 229 -22.51 -16.38 -3.31
CA ASN A 229 -22.67 -16.32 -4.77
C ASN A 229 -21.45 -15.66 -5.43
N THR A 230 -20.93 -14.59 -4.86
CA THR A 230 -19.72 -13.93 -5.37
C THR A 230 -18.50 -14.84 -5.25
N LYS A 231 -18.34 -15.51 -4.10
CA LYS A 231 -17.26 -16.49 -3.91
C LYS A 231 -17.36 -17.65 -4.90
N ALA A 232 -18.54 -18.22 -5.06
CA ALA A 232 -18.77 -19.32 -6.03
C ALA A 232 -18.46 -18.90 -7.47
N PHE A 233 -18.77 -17.65 -7.84
CA PHE A 233 -18.38 -17.07 -9.13
C PHE A 233 -16.86 -17.02 -9.26
N LEU A 234 -16.16 -16.45 -8.29
CA LEU A 234 -14.68 -16.35 -8.29
C LEU A 234 -14.02 -17.71 -8.33
N ASP A 235 -14.55 -18.71 -7.60
CA ASP A 235 -14.08 -20.10 -7.63
C ASP A 235 -14.32 -20.79 -9.02
N SER A 236 -15.25 -20.29 -9.81
CA SER A 236 -15.62 -20.86 -11.13
C SER A 236 -14.81 -20.32 -12.31
N ILE A 237 -14.11 -19.21 -12.14
CA ILE A 237 -13.32 -18.59 -13.20
C ILE A 237 -11.81 -18.86 -13.00
N THR A 238 -11.06 -18.72 -14.07
CA THR A 238 -9.58 -18.78 -13.98
C THR A 238 -9.06 -17.39 -13.65
N ILE A 239 -8.47 -17.22 -12.49
CA ILE A 239 -7.78 -16.00 -12.09
C ILE A 239 -6.40 -16.01 -12.75
N PRO A 240 -6.00 -14.98 -13.50
CA PRO A 240 -4.68 -14.91 -14.14
C PRO A 240 -3.54 -14.88 -13.11
N ASP A 241 -2.38 -15.43 -13.46
CA ASP A 241 -1.21 -15.53 -12.58
C ASP A 241 -0.69 -14.18 -12.05
N HIS A 242 -1.00 -13.09 -12.75
CA HIS A 242 -0.61 -11.74 -12.34
C HIS A 242 -1.56 -11.12 -11.30
N ILE A 243 -2.67 -11.79 -10.98
CA ILE A 243 -3.62 -11.37 -9.93
C ILE A 243 -3.45 -12.29 -8.72
N THR A 244 -3.13 -11.71 -7.58
CA THR A 244 -3.22 -12.40 -6.29
C THR A 244 -4.59 -12.11 -5.68
N LEU A 245 -5.49 -13.09 -5.72
CA LEU A 245 -6.83 -12.98 -5.16
C LEU A 245 -6.94 -13.81 -3.88
N GLU A 246 -7.32 -13.15 -2.80
CA GLU A 246 -7.64 -13.78 -1.52
C GLU A 246 -9.12 -13.58 -1.19
N VAL A 247 -9.82 -14.69 -0.95
CA VAL A 247 -11.21 -14.67 -0.51
C VAL A 247 -11.29 -15.35 0.85
N LEU A 248 -11.31 -14.54 1.90
CA LEU A 248 -11.19 -14.99 3.29
C LEU A 248 -12.56 -14.95 3.99
N ASP A 249 -12.89 -16.01 4.69
CA ASP A 249 -14.15 -16.16 5.43
C ASP A 249 -13.84 -16.48 6.90
N PHE A 250 -14.33 -15.65 7.80
CA PHE A 250 -14.12 -15.75 9.25
C PHE A 250 -15.47 -15.85 10.00
N PRO A 251 -16.20 -16.95 9.90
CA PRO A 251 -17.56 -17.10 10.43
C PRO A 251 -17.68 -17.01 11.96
N ASP A 252 -16.57 -17.05 12.68
CA ASP A 252 -16.52 -16.91 14.14
C ASP A 252 -16.39 -15.45 14.60
N TYR A 253 -16.27 -14.50 13.67
CA TYR A 253 -16.08 -13.08 13.96
C TYR A 253 -17.26 -12.26 13.45
N ASP A 254 -17.81 -11.42 14.30
CA ASP A 254 -18.84 -10.46 13.90
C ASP A 254 -18.25 -9.27 13.13
N HIS A 255 -19.14 -8.47 12.57
CA HIS A 255 -18.82 -7.33 11.69
C HIS A 255 -17.77 -6.35 12.26
N SER A 256 -17.65 -6.20 13.57
CA SER A 256 -16.64 -5.32 14.20
C SER A 256 -15.37 -6.07 14.58
N ARG A 257 -15.50 -7.27 15.16
CA ARG A 257 -14.34 -8.04 15.64
C ARG A 257 -13.51 -8.62 14.52
N ILE A 258 -14.09 -8.77 13.33
CA ILE A 258 -13.36 -9.25 12.13
C ILE A 258 -12.22 -8.31 11.72
N VAL A 259 -12.30 -7.03 12.02
CA VAL A 259 -11.33 -6.01 11.57
C VAL A 259 -9.90 -6.40 11.96
N LEU A 260 -9.68 -6.74 13.24
CA LEU A 260 -8.36 -7.14 13.71
C LEU A 260 -7.87 -8.42 13.02
N GLN A 261 -8.73 -9.44 12.96
CA GLN A 261 -8.38 -10.73 12.35
C GLN A 261 -8.06 -10.59 10.86
N SER A 262 -8.84 -9.79 10.14
CA SER A 262 -8.63 -9.51 8.72
C SER A 262 -7.29 -8.81 8.46
N HIS A 263 -6.97 -7.78 9.26
CA HIS A 263 -5.71 -7.06 9.11
C HIS A 263 -4.50 -7.95 9.40
N LEU A 264 -4.56 -8.81 10.43
CA LEU A 264 -3.48 -9.75 10.74
C LEU A 264 -3.19 -10.75 9.60
N ASN A 265 -4.22 -11.14 8.85
CA ASN A 265 -4.04 -12.05 7.70
C ASN A 265 -3.74 -11.28 6.41
N ALA A 266 -4.65 -10.43 5.97
CA ALA A 266 -4.54 -9.77 4.68
C ALA A 266 -3.33 -8.81 4.57
N LEU A 267 -2.98 -8.07 5.64
CA LEU A 267 -1.79 -7.21 5.60
C LEU A 267 -0.48 -8.00 5.60
N LYS A 268 -0.43 -9.14 6.31
CA LYS A 268 0.73 -10.04 6.24
C LYS A 268 0.92 -10.57 4.81
N ASP A 269 -0.17 -11.03 4.20
CA ASP A 269 -0.12 -11.62 2.87
C ASP A 269 0.11 -10.54 1.80
N TYR A 270 -0.45 -9.35 1.97
CA TYR A 270 -0.13 -8.16 1.18
C TYR A 270 1.35 -7.77 1.28
N ALA A 271 1.91 -7.73 2.49
CA ALA A 271 3.33 -7.44 2.67
C ALA A 271 4.21 -8.48 1.99
N ASN A 272 3.86 -9.77 2.06
CA ASN A 272 4.55 -10.84 1.34
C ASN A 272 4.41 -10.70 -0.18
N TYR A 273 3.22 -10.38 -0.68
CA TYR A 273 2.98 -10.09 -2.10
C TYR A 273 3.87 -8.95 -2.59
N ARG A 274 3.93 -7.85 -1.84
CA ARG A 274 4.78 -6.71 -2.17
C ARG A 274 6.27 -6.98 -2.00
N TYR A 275 6.65 -7.96 -1.20
CA TYR A 275 8.03 -8.43 -1.12
C TYR A 275 8.47 -9.15 -2.40
N THR A 276 7.59 -9.94 -3.01
CA THR A 276 7.85 -10.54 -4.32
C THR A 276 7.66 -9.46 -5.39
N PRO A 277 8.72 -9.03 -6.10
CA PRO A 277 8.58 -7.95 -7.04
C PRO A 277 7.68 -8.36 -8.19
N VAL A 278 6.52 -7.72 -8.28
CA VAL A 278 5.71 -7.74 -9.49
C VAL A 278 6.19 -6.59 -10.34
N PHE A 279 6.77 -6.90 -11.49
CA PHE A 279 7.27 -5.86 -12.39
C PHE A 279 6.12 -5.05 -12.97
N MET A 280 6.33 -3.72 -13.06
CA MET A 280 5.31 -2.79 -13.55
C MET A 280 4.93 -3.07 -15.03
N ASP A 281 5.94 -3.46 -15.83
CA ASP A 281 5.78 -3.80 -17.24
C ASP A 281 6.95 -4.69 -17.71
N ASP A 282 6.94 -5.11 -18.98
CA ASP A 282 8.01 -5.86 -19.60
C ASP A 282 9.15 -4.97 -20.16
N LYS A 283 9.07 -3.66 -19.95
CA LYS A 283 10.08 -2.73 -20.44
C LYS A 283 11.32 -2.73 -19.55
N PHE A 284 12.44 -2.47 -20.20
CA PHE A 284 13.71 -2.25 -19.55
C PHE A 284 14.08 -0.77 -19.61
N TYR A 285 14.49 -0.24 -18.47
CA TYR A 285 14.87 1.15 -18.31
C TYR A 285 16.37 1.25 -18.05
N PRO A 286 17.09 2.14 -18.78
CA PRO A 286 18.50 2.37 -18.50
C PRO A 286 18.68 3.08 -17.16
N VAL A 287 19.53 2.54 -16.31
CA VAL A 287 19.86 3.09 -15.00
C VAL A 287 21.36 3.12 -14.82
N HIS A 288 21.88 4.28 -14.42
CA HIS A 288 23.26 4.46 -14.00
C HIS A 288 23.34 4.54 -12.48
N ILE A 289 24.03 3.57 -11.86
CA ILE A 289 24.14 3.48 -10.40
C ILE A 289 25.55 3.86 -9.98
N VAL A 290 25.66 4.77 -9.05
CA VAL A 290 26.90 5.25 -8.44
C VAL A 290 26.90 4.89 -6.96
N LEU A 291 27.90 4.14 -6.51
CA LEU A 291 28.18 3.90 -5.09
C LEU A 291 29.46 4.63 -4.72
N ALA A 292 29.40 5.51 -3.73
CA ALA A 292 30.54 6.28 -3.25
C ALA A 292 30.63 6.28 -1.72
N GLY A 293 31.85 6.39 -1.19
CA GLY A 293 32.11 6.53 0.24
C GLY A 293 33.51 6.11 0.64
N SER A 294 33.95 6.56 1.80
CA SER A 294 35.32 6.29 2.32
C SER A 294 35.58 4.81 2.60
N THR A 295 34.52 4.02 2.76
CA THR A 295 34.58 2.56 3.01
C THR A 295 34.54 1.73 1.72
N VAL A 296 34.31 2.37 0.55
CA VAL A 296 34.26 1.70 -0.75
C VAL A 296 35.68 1.40 -1.23
N ASP A 297 36.10 0.16 -1.09
CA ASP A 297 37.42 -0.33 -1.49
C ASP A 297 37.30 -1.69 -2.18
N GLY A 298 38.35 -2.10 -2.89
CA GLY A 298 38.41 -3.40 -3.55
C GLY A 298 37.31 -3.64 -4.58
N ASP A 299 36.97 -4.90 -4.76
CA ASP A 299 35.89 -5.32 -5.64
C ASP A 299 34.54 -5.13 -4.98
N VAL A 300 33.62 -4.51 -5.69
CA VAL A 300 32.23 -4.31 -5.26
C VAL A 300 31.28 -4.91 -6.26
N TYR A 301 30.28 -5.57 -5.77
CA TYR A 301 29.22 -6.21 -6.55
C TYR A 301 27.87 -5.60 -6.21
N ILE A 302 26.99 -5.57 -7.20
CA ILE A 302 25.56 -5.33 -7.00
C ILE A 302 24.82 -6.65 -7.20
N THR A 303 23.85 -6.91 -6.34
CA THR A 303 23.00 -8.10 -6.43
C THR A 303 21.56 -7.75 -6.15
N GLY A 304 20.58 -8.36 -6.83
CA GLY A 304 19.17 -8.00 -6.69
C GLY A 304 18.21 -8.95 -7.39
N ASN A 305 16.98 -8.49 -7.52
CA ASN A 305 15.79 -9.25 -7.86
C ASN A 305 15.60 -9.65 -9.34
N GLN A 306 16.62 -9.54 -10.17
CA GLN A 306 16.53 -9.87 -11.59
C GLN A 306 17.90 -10.24 -12.18
N PRO A 307 17.96 -10.94 -13.33
CA PRO A 307 19.22 -11.41 -13.93
C PRO A 307 20.26 -10.30 -14.15
N ALA A 308 19.82 -9.11 -14.55
CA ALA A 308 20.71 -7.96 -14.73
C ALA A 308 21.38 -7.49 -13.41
N LEU A 309 20.83 -7.90 -12.28
CA LEU A 309 21.34 -7.67 -10.92
C LEU A 309 21.92 -8.95 -10.29
N GLY A 310 22.05 -10.05 -11.03
CA GLY A 310 22.65 -11.29 -10.56
C GLY A 310 21.80 -12.16 -9.65
N ASP A 311 20.46 -12.01 -9.68
CA ASP A 311 19.47 -12.89 -9.03
C ASP A 311 19.82 -13.23 -7.56
N TRP A 312 20.10 -12.21 -6.77
CA TRP A 312 20.48 -12.32 -5.36
C TRP A 312 21.76 -13.16 -5.10
N ASN A 313 22.62 -13.35 -6.09
CA ASN A 313 23.96 -13.88 -5.86
C ASN A 313 24.87 -12.75 -5.33
N PRO A 314 25.51 -12.87 -4.15
CA PRO A 314 26.34 -11.81 -3.60
C PRO A 314 27.56 -11.46 -4.47
N GLU A 315 28.00 -12.33 -5.37
CA GLU A 315 28.96 -12.08 -6.45
C GLU A 315 28.26 -11.79 -7.80
N GLY A 316 27.00 -11.30 -7.79
CA GLY A 316 26.16 -11.22 -8.97
C GLY A 316 26.77 -10.42 -10.11
N VAL A 317 26.85 -9.10 -9.97
CA VAL A 317 27.40 -8.24 -11.02
C VAL A 317 28.48 -7.31 -10.46
N LYS A 318 29.69 -7.41 -10.96
CA LYS A 318 30.81 -6.59 -10.53
C LYS A 318 30.68 -5.15 -11.03
N MET A 319 30.79 -4.18 -10.15
CA MET A 319 30.81 -2.76 -10.49
C MET A 319 32.17 -2.31 -11.03
N LYS A 320 32.19 -1.29 -11.89
CA LYS A 320 33.41 -0.69 -12.41
C LYS A 320 34.00 0.30 -11.40
N VAL A 321 35.32 0.28 -11.27
CA VAL A 321 36.06 1.26 -10.47
C VAL A 321 36.09 2.58 -11.24
N LEU A 322 35.53 3.64 -10.64
CA LEU A 322 35.66 5.00 -11.16
C LEU A 322 36.88 5.72 -10.54
N ASN A 323 37.05 5.57 -9.23
CA ASN A 323 38.20 6.01 -8.45
C ASN A 323 38.31 5.19 -7.16
N ASP A 324 39.22 5.54 -6.28
CA ASP A 324 39.52 4.78 -5.05
C ASP A 324 38.28 4.58 -4.14
N THR A 325 37.36 5.53 -4.13
CA THR A 325 36.18 5.53 -3.26
C THR A 325 34.83 5.48 -3.99
N THR A 326 34.86 5.21 -5.32
CA THR A 326 33.62 5.23 -6.10
C THR A 326 33.56 4.06 -7.08
N ARG A 327 32.39 3.44 -7.14
CA ARG A 327 32.03 2.37 -8.10
C ARG A 327 30.81 2.79 -8.90
N VAL A 328 30.77 2.37 -10.16
CA VAL A 328 29.67 2.69 -11.08
C VAL A 328 29.24 1.48 -11.90
N ILE A 329 27.99 1.46 -12.30
CA ILE A 329 27.48 0.45 -13.20
C ILE A 329 26.31 1.02 -14.03
N ASP A 330 26.25 0.63 -15.31
CA ASP A 330 25.15 0.90 -16.21
C ASP A 330 24.35 -0.39 -16.40
N LEU A 331 23.08 -0.36 -16.14
CA LEU A 331 22.17 -1.51 -16.24
C LEU A 331 20.91 -1.14 -16.99
N ASN A 332 20.28 -2.14 -17.61
CA ASN A 332 18.90 -2.05 -18.08
C ASN A 332 18.04 -2.90 -17.16
N LEU A 333 17.16 -2.26 -16.40
CA LEU A 333 16.37 -2.90 -15.35
C LEU A 333 14.87 -2.83 -15.65
N ARG A 334 14.16 -3.91 -15.34
CA ARG A 334 12.71 -3.85 -15.13
C ARG A 334 12.45 -3.23 -13.77
N LEU A 335 11.34 -2.52 -13.64
CA LEU A 335 10.98 -1.86 -12.38
C LEU A 335 9.75 -2.53 -11.75
N PRO A 336 9.68 -2.62 -10.42
CA PRO A 336 10.65 -2.16 -9.42
C PRO A 336 11.92 -3.02 -9.36
N ALA A 337 13.08 -2.39 -9.31
CA ALA A 337 14.36 -3.06 -9.11
C ALA A 337 14.78 -2.97 -7.64
N GLU A 338 15.14 -4.10 -7.03
CA GLU A 338 15.63 -4.17 -5.66
C GLU A 338 17.03 -4.79 -5.64
N PHE A 339 17.94 -4.21 -4.85
CA PHE A 339 19.31 -4.65 -4.84
C PHE A 339 20.08 -4.24 -3.57
N LYS A 340 21.21 -4.87 -3.38
CA LYS A 340 22.21 -4.54 -2.36
C LYS A 340 23.59 -4.43 -2.99
N PHE A 341 24.52 -3.82 -2.23
CA PHE A 341 25.93 -3.81 -2.60
C PHE A 341 26.71 -4.71 -1.65
N THR A 342 27.59 -5.53 -2.21
CA THR A 342 28.41 -6.50 -1.45
C THR A 342 29.86 -6.45 -1.83
N LYS A 343 30.71 -7.13 -1.05
CA LYS A 343 32.11 -7.45 -1.42
C LYS A 343 32.26 -8.89 -1.91
N GLY A 344 31.21 -9.47 -2.51
CA GLY A 344 31.18 -10.84 -3.03
C GLY A 344 30.68 -11.88 -2.03
N SER A 345 30.21 -11.47 -0.83
CA SER A 345 29.64 -12.35 0.18
C SER A 345 28.54 -11.61 0.97
N TRP A 346 27.56 -12.36 1.47
CA TRP A 346 26.55 -11.82 2.37
C TRP A 346 27.10 -11.36 3.72
N ASP A 347 28.27 -11.84 4.11
CA ASP A 347 28.95 -11.39 5.33
C ASP A 347 29.54 -9.97 5.20
N TYR A 348 29.66 -9.46 3.97
CA TYR A 348 30.24 -8.16 3.64
C TYR A 348 29.32 -7.36 2.75
N GLN A 349 28.30 -6.76 3.34
CA GLN A 349 27.38 -5.85 2.69
C GLN A 349 27.76 -4.40 2.98
N TYR A 350 27.54 -3.52 2.01
CA TYR A 350 27.66 -2.09 2.25
C TYR A 350 26.34 -1.55 2.81
N PHE A 351 26.42 -0.86 3.92
CA PHE A 351 25.31 -0.07 4.46
C PHE A 351 25.33 1.31 3.83
N ILE A 352 24.20 1.74 3.32
CA ILE A 352 24.05 3.05 2.69
C ILE A 352 23.85 4.08 3.80
N GLU A 353 24.57 5.21 3.73
CA GLU A 353 24.44 6.32 4.66
C GLU A 353 22.99 6.82 4.61
N ASN A 354 22.33 6.86 5.76
CA ASN A 354 20.91 7.15 5.86
C ASN A 354 20.05 6.19 5.02
N GLY A 355 20.56 5.04 4.66
CA GLY A 355 19.87 4.00 3.92
C GLY A 355 19.14 3.03 4.83
N ASP A 356 18.09 2.44 4.28
CA ASP A 356 17.50 1.27 4.85
C ASP A 356 18.59 0.19 4.99
N PRO A 357 18.73 -0.49 6.12
CA PRO A 357 19.61 -1.67 6.25
C PRO A 357 19.19 -2.79 5.29
N GLY A 358 18.02 -2.69 4.70
CA GLY A 358 17.47 -3.60 3.71
C GLY A 358 17.94 -3.38 2.27
N ASN A 359 17.02 -3.62 1.33
CA ASN A 359 17.28 -3.50 -0.09
C ASN A 359 17.13 -2.04 -0.56
N GLN A 360 18.07 -1.58 -1.39
CA GLN A 360 17.87 -0.36 -2.14
C GLN A 360 16.84 -0.62 -3.24
N ARG A 361 16.06 0.41 -3.61
CA ARG A 361 14.93 0.25 -4.51
C ARG A 361 14.86 1.35 -5.57
N ILE A 362 14.58 0.97 -6.82
CA ILE A 362 14.25 1.88 -7.90
C ILE A 362 12.88 1.51 -8.43
N THR A 363 11.94 2.44 -8.33
CA THR A 363 10.53 2.22 -8.71
C THR A 363 10.09 3.06 -9.90
N SER A 364 10.84 4.13 -10.22
CA SER A 364 10.50 5.06 -11.30
C SER A 364 11.65 5.27 -12.26
N PRO A 365 11.41 5.34 -13.59
CA PRO A 365 12.42 5.64 -14.58
C PRO A 365 12.81 7.13 -14.64
N GLN A 366 12.18 8.00 -13.85
CA GLN A 366 12.34 9.45 -13.97
C GLN A 366 13.75 9.99 -13.63
N LYS A 367 14.52 9.24 -12.84
CA LYS A 367 15.91 9.56 -12.53
C LYS A 367 16.81 8.44 -13.02
N ALA A 368 17.37 8.57 -14.20
CA ALA A 368 18.26 7.55 -14.78
C ALA A 368 19.58 7.39 -14.01
N VAL A 369 19.98 8.38 -13.20
CA VAL A 369 21.20 8.33 -12.38
C VAL A 369 20.82 8.25 -10.90
N LYS A 370 21.31 7.23 -10.22
CA LYS A 370 21.08 6.99 -8.80
C LYS A 370 22.39 7.03 -8.03
N HIS A 371 22.46 7.83 -6.98
CA HIS A 371 23.62 8.00 -6.15
C HIS A 371 23.40 7.38 -4.77
N TYR A 372 24.30 6.48 -4.37
CA TYR A 372 24.31 5.85 -3.06
C TYR A 372 25.63 6.16 -2.35
N LYS A 373 25.56 6.51 -1.08
CA LYS A 373 26.73 6.79 -0.26
C LYS A 373 26.81 5.79 0.89
N THR A 374 27.97 5.18 1.09
CA THR A 374 28.19 4.25 2.22
C THR A 374 28.39 5.02 3.53
N GLN A 375 27.99 4.39 4.63
CA GLN A 375 28.28 4.86 5.99
C GLN A 375 29.77 4.91 6.26
#